data_1ec8f4c90f186eca308806c87894a734
#
_entry.id   1ec8f4c90f186eca308806c87894a734
#
_cell.length_a   1.000
_cell.length_b   1.000
_cell.length_c   1.000
_cell.angle_alpha   90.00
_cell.angle_beta   90.00
_cell.angle_gamma   90.00
#
_symmetry.space_group_name_H-M   'P 1'
#
loop_
_entity.id
_entity.type
_entity.pdbx_description
1 polymer ?
#
loop_
_entity_poly.entity_id
_entity_poly.type
_entity_poly.pdbx_seq_one_letter_code
_entity_poly.pdbx_strand_id
1 'polypeptide(L)'
;LKPLLEASRKRVAEGKGPLFQSHMFDGSILPLEENMEISKKLLAECAELDIILEIEAGVVGGEEDGHDTSGIPAEKLYTTPEDMVQVHESLNGIGRFLFAATFGNVHVAYKPGAVQLKPAILKDGQAAVEAKYGAESRFDLVFHGGSGSDLSDIRETLGYGVVKMNIDTDTQYAFTRPIVTHVCENIEGVLKIEDEVGNKKTYDPRSYLKKGEQNMSLRMAKACEDLCSDRKTIFGTV
;
A
#
# COMPACT_ATOMS: atom_id res chain seq x y z
N LEU A 1 7.27 15.18 3.88
CA LEU A 1 5.86 15.58 3.99
C LEU A 1 5.69 17.10 4.10
N LYS A 2 6.33 17.80 5.06
CA LYS A 2 6.14 19.25 5.28
C LYS A 2 6.24 20.15 4.04
N PRO A 3 7.24 20.01 3.14
CA PRO A 3 7.28 20.82 1.91
C PRO A 3 6.08 20.59 0.98
N LEU A 4 5.51 19.40 0.95
CA LEU A 4 4.33 19.09 0.14
C LEU A 4 3.05 19.71 0.73
N LEU A 5 2.92 19.74 2.07
CA LEU A 5 1.83 20.42 2.76
C LEU A 5 1.92 21.93 2.52
N GLU A 6 3.11 22.53 2.58
CA GLU A 6 3.31 23.94 2.29
C GLU A 6 2.94 24.30 0.84
N ALA A 7 3.31 23.46 -0.13
CA ALA A 7 2.90 23.64 -1.52
C ALA A 7 1.38 23.51 -1.70
N SER A 8 0.74 22.58 -0.96
CA SER A 8 -0.72 22.44 -0.93
C SER A 8 -1.41 23.67 -0.35
N ARG A 9 -0.89 24.25 0.76
CA ARG A 9 -1.40 25.49 1.35
C ARG A 9 -1.41 26.65 0.33
N LYS A 10 -0.31 26.82 -0.42
CA LYS A 10 -0.23 27.86 -1.47
C LYS A 10 -1.29 27.67 -2.54
N ARG A 11 -1.51 26.43 -3.00
CA ARG A 11 -2.55 26.14 -4.00
C ARG A 11 -3.95 26.41 -3.47
N VAL A 12 -4.23 26.00 -2.23
CA VAL A 12 -5.53 26.22 -1.60
C VAL A 12 -5.80 27.73 -1.43
N ALA A 13 -4.78 28.52 -1.05
CA ALA A 13 -4.88 29.98 -0.97
C ALA A 13 -5.17 30.64 -2.33
N GLU A 14 -4.81 30.00 -3.44
CA GLU A 14 -5.13 30.41 -4.81
C GLU A 14 -6.51 29.94 -5.29
N GLY A 15 -7.33 29.32 -4.42
CA GLY A 15 -8.63 28.76 -4.78
C GLY A 15 -8.56 27.44 -5.55
N LYS A 16 -7.42 26.75 -5.52
CA LYS A 16 -7.19 25.41 -6.09
C LYS A 16 -7.27 24.34 -4.98
N GLY A 17 -7.52 23.10 -5.35
CA GLY A 17 -7.40 22.00 -4.40
C GLY A 17 -5.94 21.73 -3.97
N PRO A 18 -5.71 20.94 -2.92
CA PRO A 18 -4.37 20.53 -2.52
C PRO A 18 -3.66 19.76 -3.64
N LEU A 19 -2.35 19.56 -3.52
CA LEU A 19 -1.57 18.78 -4.51
C LEU A 19 -1.96 17.30 -4.52
N PHE A 20 -2.28 16.76 -3.36
CA PHE A 20 -2.63 15.34 -3.16
C PHE A 20 -3.83 15.24 -2.22
N GLN A 21 -4.64 14.20 -2.39
CA GLN A 21 -5.77 13.89 -1.51
C GLN A 21 -5.34 13.20 -0.22
N SER A 22 -4.20 12.51 -0.24
CA SER A 22 -3.67 11.81 0.92
C SER A 22 -2.15 11.86 0.96
N HIS A 23 -1.61 11.74 2.15
CA HIS A 23 -0.19 11.52 2.41
C HIS A 23 -0.03 10.35 3.38
N MET A 24 1.11 9.67 3.31
CA MET A 24 1.48 8.64 4.26
C MET A 24 2.60 9.11 5.18
N PHE A 25 2.49 8.75 6.45
CA PHE A 25 3.56 8.82 7.44
C PHE A 25 3.84 7.40 7.95
N ASP A 26 5.00 6.87 7.60
CA ASP A 26 5.51 5.64 8.16
C ASP A 26 6.21 5.93 9.49
N GLY A 27 5.54 5.57 10.57
CA GLY A 27 6.06 5.61 11.94
C GLY A 27 6.33 4.23 12.52
N SER A 28 6.38 3.19 11.69
CA SER A 28 6.44 1.78 12.10
C SER A 28 7.64 1.42 12.99
N ILE A 29 8.78 2.07 12.77
CA ILE A 29 10.01 1.84 13.55
C ILE A 29 10.03 2.56 14.91
N LEU A 30 9.09 3.49 15.13
CA LEU A 30 9.02 4.28 16.36
C LEU A 30 8.20 3.53 17.43
N PRO A 31 8.47 3.79 18.73
CA PRO A 31 7.53 3.43 19.78
C PRO A 31 6.15 4.04 19.50
N LEU A 32 5.07 3.31 19.78
CA LEU A 32 3.70 3.74 19.43
C LEU A 32 3.37 5.13 19.97
N GLU A 33 3.78 5.45 21.20
CA GLU A 33 3.54 6.77 21.81
C GLU A 33 4.20 7.91 21.01
N GLU A 34 5.46 7.73 20.60
CA GLU A 34 6.20 8.73 19.81
C GLU A 34 5.59 8.86 18.40
N ASN A 35 5.24 7.73 17.78
CA ASN A 35 4.52 7.71 16.50
C ASN A 35 3.22 8.53 16.60
N MET A 36 2.42 8.31 17.64
CA MET A 36 1.16 9.04 17.83
C MET A 36 1.36 10.53 18.06
N GLU A 37 2.41 10.95 18.77
CA GLU A 37 2.72 12.37 18.95
C GLU A 37 3.10 13.08 17.64
N ILE A 38 3.78 12.40 16.75
CA ILE A 38 4.09 12.92 15.40
C ILE A 38 2.84 12.90 14.53
N SER A 39 2.10 11.79 14.54
CA SER A 39 0.87 11.60 13.75
C SER A 39 -0.19 12.64 14.09
N LYS A 40 -0.40 12.98 15.36
CA LYS A 40 -1.31 14.06 15.79
C LYS A 40 -0.99 15.39 15.10
N LYS A 41 0.29 15.78 15.09
CA LYS A 41 0.73 17.04 14.49
C LYS A 41 0.53 17.05 12.98
N LEU A 42 0.92 15.95 12.32
CA LEU A 42 0.77 15.83 10.87
C LEU A 42 -0.70 15.75 10.46
N LEU A 43 -1.52 15.03 11.22
CA LEU A 43 -2.96 14.91 10.95
C LEU A 43 -3.66 16.27 11.08
N ALA A 44 -3.32 17.07 12.09
CA ALA A 44 -3.86 18.41 12.23
C ALA A 44 -3.51 19.30 11.03
N GLU A 45 -2.24 19.26 10.56
CA GLU A 45 -1.82 20.00 9.36
C GLU A 45 -2.50 19.49 8.08
N CYS A 46 -2.76 18.19 7.96
CA CYS A 46 -3.48 17.59 6.84
C CYS A 46 -4.97 17.98 6.87
N ALA A 47 -5.59 17.98 8.05
CA ALA A 47 -7.00 18.32 8.22
C ALA A 47 -7.33 19.75 7.78
N GLU A 48 -6.43 20.72 8.01
CA GLU A 48 -6.57 22.11 7.53
C GLU A 48 -6.70 22.21 5.99
N LEU A 49 -6.19 21.19 5.29
CA LEU A 49 -6.13 21.17 3.81
C LEU A 49 -7.08 20.13 3.20
N ASP A 50 -7.93 19.50 4.01
CA ASP A 50 -8.80 18.39 3.60
C ASP A 50 -8.01 17.20 2.99
N ILE A 51 -6.82 16.93 3.52
CA ILE A 51 -5.95 15.83 3.14
C ILE A 51 -6.12 14.68 4.13
N ILE A 52 -6.24 13.46 3.63
CA ILE A 52 -6.27 12.25 4.45
C ILE A 52 -4.82 11.87 4.82
N LEU A 53 -4.56 11.59 6.10
CA LEU A 53 -3.26 11.06 6.53
C LEU A 53 -3.35 9.55 6.68
N GLU A 54 -2.52 8.82 5.96
CA GLU A 54 -2.29 7.40 6.19
C GLU A 54 -1.15 7.24 7.20
N ILE A 55 -1.38 6.46 8.23
CA ILE A 55 -0.41 6.19 9.29
C ILE A 55 -0.14 4.70 9.38
N GLU A 56 1.08 4.34 9.73
CA GLU A 56 1.48 2.97 9.99
C GLU A 56 2.02 2.83 11.41
N ALA A 57 1.50 1.84 12.13
CA ALA A 57 1.99 1.47 13.46
C ALA A 57 2.16 -0.04 13.54
N GLY A 58 3.31 -0.46 14.04
CA GLY A 58 3.77 -1.84 13.99
C GLY A 58 4.73 -2.06 12.82
N VAL A 59 5.56 -3.09 12.91
CA VAL A 59 6.60 -3.36 11.93
C VAL A 59 6.10 -4.37 10.91
N VAL A 60 6.05 -3.97 9.64
CA VAL A 60 5.84 -4.92 8.54
C VAL A 60 7.10 -5.74 8.34
N GLY A 61 6.96 -7.06 8.19
CA GLY A 61 8.10 -7.95 7.97
C GLY A 61 8.72 -7.80 6.58
N GLY A 62 9.98 -8.20 6.42
CA GLY A 62 10.68 -8.21 5.13
C GLY A 62 11.78 -7.17 5.01
N GLU A 63 12.16 -6.85 3.77
CA GLU A 63 13.17 -5.83 3.45
C GLU A 63 12.54 -4.79 2.53
N GLU A 64 12.42 -3.55 2.98
CA GLU A 64 11.94 -2.42 2.20
C GLU A 64 12.85 -1.21 2.41
N ASP A 65 13.15 -0.49 1.34
CA ASP A 65 13.99 0.73 1.34
C ASP A 65 15.33 0.59 2.08
N GLY A 66 15.91 -0.63 2.10
CA GLY A 66 17.18 -0.94 2.77
C GLY A 66 17.07 -1.23 4.27
N HIS A 67 15.86 -1.36 4.80
CA HIS A 67 15.61 -1.83 6.16
C HIS A 67 15.24 -3.31 6.15
N ASP A 68 16.11 -4.15 6.72
CA ASP A 68 15.88 -5.59 6.90
C ASP A 68 15.27 -5.85 8.27
N THR A 69 14.05 -6.34 8.29
CA THR A 69 13.29 -6.69 9.49
C THR A 69 13.34 -8.18 9.83
N SER A 70 14.18 -8.97 9.16
CA SER A 70 14.28 -10.43 9.35
C SER A 70 14.69 -10.84 10.77
N GLY A 71 15.27 -9.92 11.56
CA GLY A 71 15.65 -10.13 12.97
C GLY A 71 14.62 -9.68 14.00
N ILE A 72 13.46 -9.13 13.57
CA ILE A 72 12.44 -8.64 14.50
C ILE A 72 11.63 -9.83 15.06
N PRO A 73 11.40 -9.90 16.38
CA PRO A 73 10.57 -10.92 16.98
C PRO A 73 9.17 -10.96 16.35
N ALA A 74 8.67 -12.16 16.05
CA ALA A 74 7.38 -12.37 15.38
C ALA A 74 6.21 -11.67 16.09
N GLU A 75 6.29 -11.48 17.40
CA GLU A 75 5.28 -10.79 18.22
C GLU A 75 5.13 -9.30 17.85
N LYS A 76 6.19 -8.67 17.36
CA LYS A 76 6.17 -7.27 16.92
C LYS A 76 5.63 -7.08 15.51
N LEU A 77 5.39 -8.17 14.79
CA LEU A 77 4.79 -8.17 13.46
C LEU A 77 3.26 -8.18 13.50
N TYR A 78 2.68 -8.01 14.68
CA TYR A 78 1.23 -8.03 14.88
C TYR A 78 0.78 -6.87 15.74
N THR A 79 -0.14 -6.08 15.21
CA THR A 79 -0.83 -5.02 15.97
C THR A 79 -1.78 -5.66 16.99
N THR A 80 -1.77 -5.18 18.23
CA THR A 80 -2.69 -5.67 19.26
C THR A 80 -4.00 -4.88 19.27
N PRO A 81 -5.11 -5.42 19.83
CA PRO A 81 -6.34 -4.64 20.05
C PRO A 81 -6.11 -3.39 20.89
N GLU A 82 -5.21 -3.45 21.87
CA GLU A 82 -4.82 -2.33 22.74
C GLU A 82 -4.12 -1.23 21.94
N ASP A 83 -3.23 -1.58 21.00
CA ASP A 83 -2.58 -0.63 20.11
C ASP A 83 -3.63 0.11 19.26
N MET A 84 -4.62 -0.59 18.71
CA MET A 84 -5.69 0.01 17.92
C MET A 84 -6.53 0.98 18.77
N VAL A 85 -6.85 0.61 19.98
CA VAL A 85 -7.53 1.51 20.93
C VAL A 85 -6.70 2.77 21.20
N GLN A 86 -5.39 2.63 21.42
CA GLN A 86 -4.50 3.77 21.65
C GLN A 86 -4.37 4.68 20.41
N VAL A 87 -4.32 4.11 19.22
CA VAL A 87 -4.34 4.87 17.95
C VAL A 87 -5.63 5.68 17.84
N HIS A 88 -6.78 5.06 18.09
CA HIS A 88 -8.07 5.74 18.07
C HIS A 88 -8.11 6.89 19.09
N GLU A 89 -7.73 6.65 20.32
CA GLU A 89 -7.69 7.68 21.39
C GLU A 89 -6.79 8.86 21.02
N SER A 90 -5.72 8.57 20.32
CA SER A 90 -4.74 9.58 19.93
C SER A 90 -5.20 10.48 18.78
N LEU A 91 -5.94 9.95 17.82
CA LEU A 91 -6.16 10.61 16.53
C LEU A 91 -7.62 10.96 16.25
N ASN A 92 -8.57 10.32 16.94
CA ASN A 92 -9.99 10.57 16.70
C ASN A 92 -10.36 12.03 16.92
N GLY A 93 -11.16 12.58 16.01
CA GLY A 93 -11.65 13.96 16.08
C GLY A 93 -10.65 15.03 15.59
N ILE A 94 -9.41 14.68 15.22
CA ILE A 94 -8.43 15.63 14.68
C ILE A 94 -8.64 15.83 13.18
N GLY A 95 -8.80 14.75 12.41
CA GLY A 95 -8.97 14.78 10.98
C GLY A 95 -9.27 13.38 10.43
N ARG A 96 -9.36 13.27 9.10
CA ARG A 96 -9.54 11.97 8.42
C ARG A 96 -8.21 11.26 8.27
N PHE A 97 -8.17 10.01 8.67
CA PHE A 97 -6.97 9.18 8.51
C PHE A 97 -7.30 7.75 8.12
N LEU A 98 -6.31 7.08 7.53
CA LEU A 98 -6.29 5.65 7.25
C LEU A 98 -5.25 5.01 8.18
N PHE A 99 -5.52 3.79 8.60
CA PHE A 99 -4.62 3.08 9.50
C PHE A 99 -4.10 1.78 8.89
N ALA A 100 -2.78 1.69 8.70
CA ALA A 100 -2.08 0.48 8.31
C ALA A 100 -1.67 -0.30 9.57
N ALA A 101 -2.47 -1.31 9.91
CA ALA A 101 -2.18 -2.24 10.99
C ALA A 101 -1.37 -3.44 10.46
N THR A 102 -0.52 -4.01 11.30
CA THR A 102 0.25 -5.21 10.96
C THR A 102 -0.46 -6.47 11.45
N PHE A 103 -0.62 -7.44 10.57
CA PHE A 103 -1.27 -8.71 10.84
C PHE A 103 -0.55 -9.90 10.19
N GLY A 104 0.79 -9.79 10.08
CA GLY A 104 1.67 -10.78 9.44
C GLY A 104 1.95 -10.48 7.98
N ASN A 105 1.61 -9.29 7.50
CA ASN A 105 1.98 -8.79 6.19
C ASN A 105 3.49 -8.52 6.10
N VAL A 106 4.06 -8.73 4.92
CA VAL A 106 5.48 -8.52 4.65
C VAL A 106 5.68 -7.82 3.32
N HIS A 107 6.74 -7.04 3.26
CA HIS A 107 7.26 -6.49 2.01
C HIS A 107 8.25 -7.48 1.37
N VAL A 108 8.32 -7.49 0.03
CA VAL A 108 9.21 -8.33 -0.80
C VAL A 108 8.70 -9.73 -1.14
N ALA A 109 9.19 -10.24 -2.28
CA ALA A 109 8.92 -11.60 -2.73
C ALA A 109 9.51 -12.63 -1.78
N TYR A 110 8.67 -13.42 -1.16
CA TYR A 110 9.06 -14.49 -0.25
C TYR A 110 8.63 -15.86 -0.79
N LYS A 111 9.23 -16.90 -0.23
CA LYS A 111 8.84 -18.26 -0.58
C LYS A 111 7.37 -18.47 -0.17
N PRO A 112 6.53 -19.07 -1.01
CA PRO A 112 5.18 -19.42 -0.64
C PRO A 112 5.14 -20.15 0.71
N GLY A 113 4.27 -19.69 1.63
CA GLY A 113 4.12 -20.26 2.97
C GLY A 113 5.09 -19.72 4.04
N ALA A 114 5.98 -18.78 3.70
CA ALA A 114 6.87 -18.15 4.70
C ALA A 114 6.16 -17.10 5.56
N VAL A 115 5.04 -16.56 5.08
CA VAL A 115 4.22 -15.58 5.78
C VAL A 115 2.87 -16.17 6.10
N GLN A 116 2.44 -15.94 7.32
CA GLN A 116 1.10 -16.28 7.78
C GLN A 116 0.36 -15.01 8.13
N LEU A 117 -0.48 -14.57 7.20
CA LEU A 117 -1.46 -13.54 7.49
C LEU A 117 -2.43 -14.04 8.57
N LYS A 118 -2.80 -13.15 9.46
CA LYS A 118 -3.81 -13.39 10.51
C LYS A 118 -4.88 -12.31 10.44
N PRO A 119 -5.79 -12.36 9.46
CA PRO A 119 -6.83 -11.35 9.28
C PRO A 119 -7.69 -11.14 10.54
N ALA A 120 -7.84 -12.17 11.39
CA ALA A 120 -8.54 -12.08 12.65
C ALA A 120 -8.01 -10.96 13.58
N ILE A 121 -6.74 -10.58 13.49
CA ILE A 121 -6.17 -9.46 14.23
C ILE A 121 -6.91 -8.15 13.92
N LEU A 122 -7.22 -7.90 12.65
CA LEU A 122 -7.97 -6.72 12.22
C LEU A 122 -9.40 -6.75 12.80
N LYS A 123 -10.03 -7.91 12.78
CA LYS A 123 -11.36 -8.12 13.38
C LYS A 123 -11.37 -7.82 14.87
N ASP A 124 -10.42 -8.39 15.60
CA ASP A 124 -10.34 -8.27 17.05
C ASP A 124 -10.02 -6.83 17.47
N GLY A 125 -9.13 -6.17 16.74
CA GLY A 125 -8.80 -4.77 16.95
C GLY A 125 -10.00 -3.84 16.68
N GLN A 126 -10.72 -4.01 15.56
CA GLN A 126 -11.95 -3.27 15.28
C GLN A 126 -13.00 -3.48 16.39
N ALA A 127 -13.18 -4.73 16.80
CA ALA A 127 -14.13 -5.04 17.87
C ALA A 127 -13.78 -4.36 19.21
N ALA A 128 -12.49 -4.29 19.56
CA ALA A 128 -12.03 -3.60 20.76
C ALA A 128 -12.34 -2.09 20.73
N VAL A 129 -12.09 -1.45 19.57
CA VAL A 129 -12.40 -0.03 19.39
C VAL A 129 -13.90 0.22 19.41
N GLU A 130 -14.69 -0.59 18.69
CA GLU A 130 -16.16 -0.49 18.70
C GLU A 130 -16.76 -0.70 20.08
N ALA A 131 -16.25 -1.65 20.85
CA ALA A 131 -16.72 -1.92 22.20
C ALA A 131 -16.54 -0.73 23.16
N LYS A 132 -15.49 0.08 22.92
CA LYS A 132 -15.16 1.22 23.76
C LYS A 132 -15.81 2.53 23.30
N TYR A 133 -15.93 2.74 21.98
CA TYR A 133 -16.30 4.03 21.39
C TYR A 133 -17.55 3.99 20.51
N GLY A 134 -18.12 2.80 20.27
CA GLY A 134 -19.30 2.60 19.44
C GLY A 134 -18.96 2.23 17.99
N ALA A 135 -19.97 1.78 17.24
CA ALA A 135 -19.80 1.22 15.89
C ALA A 135 -19.23 2.21 14.86
N GLU A 136 -19.45 3.50 15.05
CA GLU A 136 -18.94 4.57 14.15
C GLU A 136 -17.43 4.83 14.31
N SER A 137 -16.79 4.16 15.28
CA SER A 137 -15.35 4.35 15.57
C SER A 137 -14.44 3.38 14.83
N ARG A 138 -14.99 2.58 13.90
CA ARG A 138 -14.20 1.67 13.06
C ARG A 138 -13.18 2.43 12.23
N PHE A 139 -12.00 1.81 12.09
CA PHE A 139 -10.97 2.32 11.19
C PHE A 139 -11.28 2.00 9.73
N ASP A 140 -10.91 2.93 8.85
CA ASP A 140 -10.59 2.64 7.47
C ASP A 140 -9.17 2.08 7.41
N LEU A 141 -9.05 0.76 7.21
CA LEU A 141 -7.78 0.05 7.29
C LEU A 141 -7.05 -0.01 5.94
N VAL A 142 -5.72 -0.03 6.02
CA VAL A 142 -4.84 -0.25 4.87
C VAL A 142 -4.08 -1.56 5.03
N PHE A 143 -4.02 -2.33 3.97
CA PHE A 143 -3.23 -3.55 3.86
C PHE A 143 -1.95 -3.27 3.08
N HIS A 144 -0.82 -3.16 3.79
CA HIS A 144 0.52 -3.09 3.18
C HIS A 144 1.05 -4.48 2.85
N GLY A 145 1.97 -4.57 1.88
CA GLY A 145 2.61 -5.82 1.51
C GLY A 145 1.65 -6.88 0.96
N GLY A 146 0.68 -6.46 0.15
CA GLY A 146 -0.38 -7.32 -0.35
C GLY A 146 0.01 -8.29 -1.47
N SER A 147 1.18 -8.13 -2.11
CA SER A 147 1.66 -9.03 -3.17
C SER A 147 1.84 -10.45 -2.65
N GLY A 148 1.34 -11.45 -3.41
CA GLY A 148 1.48 -12.86 -3.05
C GLY A 148 0.54 -13.37 -1.96
N SER A 149 -0.38 -12.54 -1.46
CA SER A 149 -1.38 -12.95 -0.47
C SER A 149 -2.44 -13.88 -1.08
N ASP A 150 -2.93 -14.82 -0.28
CA ASP A 150 -4.03 -15.70 -0.68
C ASP A 150 -5.35 -14.91 -0.84
N LEU A 151 -6.13 -15.26 -1.86
CA LEU A 151 -7.39 -14.58 -2.15
C LEU A 151 -8.40 -14.68 -1.00
N SER A 152 -8.40 -15.79 -0.27
CA SER A 152 -9.25 -15.96 0.92
C SER A 152 -8.94 -14.93 1.98
N ASP A 153 -7.65 -14.71 2.26
CA ASP A 153 -7.19 -13.77 3.27
C ASP A 153 -7.49 -12.32 2.85
N ILE A 154 -7.24 -11.98 1.57
CA ILE A 154 -7.61 -10.68 1.01
C ILE A 154 -9.09 -10.41 1.25
N ARG A 155 -9.97 -11.34 0.88
CA ARG A 155 -11.42 -11.17 1.01
C ARG A 155 -11.89 -11.10 2.46
N GLU A 156 -11.23 -11.85 3.33
CA GLU A 156 -11.51 -11.77 4.76
C GLU A 156 -11.18 -10.38 5.33
N THR A 157 -10.04 -9.80 4.96
CA THR A 157 -9.64 -8.46 5.42
C THR A 157 -10.59 -7.37 4.94
N LEU A 158 -11.17 -7.50 3.74
CA LEU A 158 -12.20 -6.56 3.25
C LEU A 158 -13.42 -6.54 4.18
N GLY A 159 -13.82 -7.69 4.71
CA GLY A 159 -14.90 -7.81 5.71
C GLY A 159 -14.57 -7.11 7.03
N TYR A 160 -13.31 -6.87 7.32
CA TYR A 160 -12.85 -6.25 8.56
C TYR A 160 -12.49 -4.76 8.41
N GLY A 161 -12.76 -4.16 7.26
CA GLY A 161 -12.63 -2.72 7.04
C GLY A 161 -11.38 -2.29 6.28
N VAL A 162 -10.70 -3.21 5.58
CA VAL A 162 -9.64 -2.82 4.64
C VAL A 162 -10.28 -2.13 3.43
N VAL A 163 -9.93 -0.87 3.21
CA VAL A 163 -10.41 -0.02 2.09
C VAL A 163 -9.34 0.26 1.04
N LYS A 164 -8.08 0.00 1.38
CA LYS A 164 -6.92 0.19 0.51
C LYS A 164 -5.96 -0.97 0.67
N MET A 165 -5.39 -1.46 -0.43
CA MET A 165 -4.34 -2.49 -0.44
C MET A 165 -3.18 -2.07 -1.32
N ASN A 166 -1.96 -2.17 -0.82
CA ASN A 166 -0.75 -1.86 -1.57
C ASN A 166 -0.23 -3.14 -2.25
N ILE A 167 -0.13 -3.12 -3.58
CA ILE A 167 0.36 -4.23 -4.40
C ILE A 167 1.45 -3.68 -5.32
N ASP A 168 2.71 -3.87 -4.99
CA ASP A 168 3.84 -3.36 -5.77
C ASP A 168 4.60 -4.47 -6.48
N THR A 169 5.18 -5.42 -5.77
CA THR A 169 6.04 -6.49 -6.31
C THR A 169 5.39 -7.24 -7.49
N ASP A 170 4.12 -7.62 -7.36
CA ASP A 170 3.39 -8.32 -8.42
C ASP A 170 3.19 -7.45 -9.67
N THR A 171 2.95 -6.16 -9.50
CA THR A 171 2.75 -5.24 -10.62
C THR A 171 4.06 -4.93 -11.33
N GLN A 172 5.14 -4.75 -10.59
CA GLN A 172 6.49 -4.63 -11.14
C GLN A 172 6.87 -5.88 -11.95
N TYR A 173 6.66 -7.07 -11.38
CA TYR A 173 6.96 -8.33 -12.05
C TYR A 173 6.09 -8.53 -13.30
N ALA A 174 4.81 -8.21 -13.22
CA ALA A 174 3.90 -8.27 -14.36
C ALA A 174 4.35 -7.38 -15.53
N PHE A 175 4.90 -6.20 -15.24
CA PHE A 175 5.47 -5.32 -16.26
C PHE A 175 6.79 -5.85 -16.82
N THR A 176 7.70 -6.27 -15.94
CA THR A 176 9.08 -6.61 -16.30
C THR A 176 9.20 -7.94 -17.05
N ARG A 177 8.44 -8.96 -16.62
CA ARG A 177 8.56 -10.33 -17.17
C ARG A 177 8.44 -10.41 -18.70
N PRO A 178 7.40 -9.85 -19.35
CA PRO A 178 7.26 -9.95 -20.81
C PRO A 178 8.34 -9.15 -21.56
N ILE A 179 8.92 -8.13 -20.93
CA ILE A 179 10.05 -7.36 -21.50
C ILE A 179 11.30 -8.24 -21.52
N VAL A 180 11.62 -8.86 -20.38
CA VAL A 180 12.78 -9.78 -20.28
C VAL A 180 12.60 -10.96 -21.22
N THR A 181 11.41 -11.56 -21.29
CA THR A 181 11.11 -12.65 -22.24
C THR A 181 11.37 -12.21 -23.68
N HIS A 182 10.89 -11.02 -24.07
CA HIS A 182 11.12 -10.48 -25.40
C HIS A 182 12.61 -10.31 -25.72
N VAL A 183 13.39 -9.79 -24.77
CA VAL A 183 14.84 -9.60 -24.93
C VAL A 183 15.53 -10.96 -25.09
N CYS A 184 15.23 -11.93 -24.23
CA CYS A 184 15.84 -13.26 -24.28
C CYS A 184 15.53 -14.03 -25.57
N GLU A 185 14.28 -13.92 -26.06
CA GLU A 185 13.87 -14.56 -27.31
C GLU A 185 14.42 -13.91 -28.56
N ASN A 186 14.89 -12.67 -28.50
CA ASN A 186 15.33 -11.88 -29.64
C ASN A 186 16.73 -11.26 -29.42
N ILE A 187 17.59 -11.94 -28.70
CA ILE A 187 18.87 -11.37 -28.25
C ILE A 187 19.71 -10.83 -29.39
N GLU A 188 19.81 -11.58 -30.50
CA GLU A 188 20.57 -11.16 -31.71
C GLU A 188 19.96 -9.94 -32.39
N GLY A 189 18.63 -9.79 -32.32
CA GLY A 189 17.94 -8.64 -32.87
C GLY A 189 17.94 -7.42 -31.97
N VAL A 190 18.05 -7.62 -30.66
CA VAL A 190 18.05 -6.54 -29.64
C VAL A 190 19.45 -5.97 -29.45
N LEU A 191 20.48 -6.83 -29.43
CA LEU A 191 21.87 -6.45 -29.24
C LEU A 191 22.58 -6.25 -30.55
N LYS A 192 23.53 -5.33 -30.57
CA LYS A 192 24.48 -5.19 -31.66
C LYS A 192 25.51 -6.31 -31.52
N ILE A 193 25.64 -7.15 -32.56
CA ILE A 193 26.62 -8.23 -32.64
C ILE A 193 27.61 -7.89 -33.75
N GLU A 194 28.90 -8.00 -33.50
CA GLU A 194 29.98 -7.84 -34.45
C GLU A 194 29.89 -6.57 -35.35
N ASP A 195 29.65 -5.42 -34.72
CA ASP A 195 29.47 -4.13 -35.41
C ASP A 195 28.21 -3.98 -36.28
N GLU A 196 27.35 -4.98 -36.33
CA GLU A 196 26.07 -4.88 -37.00
C GLU A 196 25.00 -4.23 -36.12
N VAL A 197 24.09 -3.50 -36.73
CA VAL A 197 22.91 -2.95 -36.06
C VAL A 197 21.85 -4.04 -35.95
N GLY A 198 21.35 -4.30 -34.76
CA GLY A 198 20.26 -5.25 -34.55
C GLY A 198 18.97 -4.90 -35.32
N ASN A 199 17.97 -5.75 -35.19
CA ASN A 199 16.71 -5.58 -35.88
C ASN A 199 15.84 -4.52 -35.16
N LYS A 200 15.59 -3.40 -35.82
CA LYS A 200 14.79 -2.30 -35.27
C LYS A 200 13.40 -2.75 -34.73
N LYS A 201 12.77 -3.73 -35.37
CA LYS A 201 11.49 -4.27 -34.93
C LYS A 201 11.56 -4.95 -33.56
N THR A 202 12.73 -5.43 -33.16
CA THR A 202 12.96 -6.10 -31.88
C THR A 202 13.52 -5.18 -30.80
N TYR A 203 14.41 -4.25 -31.15
CA TYR A 203 15.01 -3.35 -30.16
C TYR A 203 14.24 -2.04 -29.94
N ASP A 204 13.23 -1.72 -30.75
CA ASP A 204 12.40 -0.52 -30.54
C ASP A 204 11.62 -0.64 -29.22
N PRO A 205 11.84 0.25 -28.23
CA PRO A 205 11.15 0.18 -26.93
C PRO A 205 9.63 0.09 -27.05
N ARG A 206 9.03 0.71 -28.05
CA ARG A 206 7.59 0.67 -28.27
C ARG A 206 7.05 -0.73 -28.53
N SER A 207 7.88 -1.64 -29.03
CA SER A 207 7.48 -3.02 -29.33
C SER A 207 7.40 -3.89 -28.06
N TYR A 208 8.35 -3.75 -27.14
CA TYR A 208 8.40 -4.58 -25.94
C TYR A 208 7.78 -3.92 -24.70
N LEU A 209 7.84 -2.59 -24.55
CA LEU A 209 7.17 -1.90 -23.47
C LEU A 209 5.65 -2.09 -23.52
N LYS A 210 5.07 -2.11 -24.73
CA LYS A 210 3.64 -2.39 -24.89
C LYS A 210 3.22 -3.75 -24.32
N LYS A 211 4.10 -4.76 -24.40
CA LYS A 211 3.85 -6.07 -23.77
C LYS A 211 3.85 -5.96 -22.25
N GLY A 212 4.74 -5.14 -21.68
CA GLY A 212 4.76 -4.81 -20.25
C GLY A 212 3.47 -4.11 -19.81
N GLU A 213 3.04 -3.06 -20.53
CA GLU A 213 1.79 -2.34 -20.26
C GLU A 213 0.57 -3.27 -20.26
N GLN A 214 0.45 -4.11 -21.29
CA GLN A 214 -0.67 -5.05 -21.40
C GLN A 214 -0.71 -6.03 -20.23
N ASN A 215 0.43 -6.62 -19.87
CA ASN A 215 0.49 -7.60 -18.81
C ASN A 215 0.25 -6.96 -17.42
N MET A 216 0.78 -5.77 -17.18
CA MET A 216 0.50 -4.99 -15.97
C MET A 216 -0.98 -4.61 -15.89
N SER A 217 -1.60 -4.20 -17.00
CA SER A 217 -3.04 -3.89 -17.05
C SER A 217 -3.90 -5.09 -16.65
N LEU A 218 -3.55 -6.29 -17.14
CA LEU A 218 -4.25 -7.52 -16.74
C LEU A 218 -4.09 -7.83 -15.25
N ARG A 219 -2.88 -7.61 -14.71
CA ARG A 219 -2.65 -7.81 -13.26
C ARG A 219 -3.43 -6.80 -12.41
N MET A 220 -3.53 -5.54 -12.85
CA MET A 220 -4.34 -4.53 -12.17
C MET A 220 -5.83 -4.85 -12.24
N ALA A 221 -6.33 -5.27 -13.40
CA ALA A 221 -7.73 -5.71 -13.52
C ALA A 221 -8.02 -6.86 -12.56
N LYS A 222 -7.10 -7.84 -12.48
CA LYS A 222 -7.21 -8.94 -11.52
C LYS A 222 -7.21 -8.47 -10.06
N ALA A 223 -6.40 -7.46 -9.72
CA ALA A 223 -6.42 -6.87 -8.38
C ALA A 223 -7.78 -6.24 -8.06
N CYS A 224 -8.39 -5.53 -9.02
CA CYS A 224 -9.73 -4.96 -8.82
C CYS A 224 -10.80 -6.05 -8.57
N GLU A 225 -10.72 -7.18 -9.28
CA GLU A 225 -11.60 -8.34 -9.05
C GLU A 225 -11.39 -8.94 -7.65
N ASP A 226 -10.13 -9.14 -7.25
CA ASP A 226 -9.75 -9.71 -5.96
C ASP A 226 -10.24 -8.84 -4.80
N LEU A 227 -10.16 -7.52 -4.97
CA LEU A 227 -10.62 -6.50 -4.02
C LEU A 227 -12.12 -6.17 -4.11
N CYS A 228 -12.88 -6.87 -4.94
CA CYS A 228 -14.30 -6.63 -5.16
C CYS A 228 -14.64 -5.18 -5.56
N SER A 229 -13.69 -4.49 -6.21
CA SER A 229 -13.82 -3.11 -6.68
C SER A 229 -14.07 -3.01 -8.19
N ASP A 230 -14.03 -4.13 -8.91
CA ASP A 230 -14.35 -4.18 -10.35
C ASP A 230 -15.77 -3.66 -10.62
N ARG A 231 -15.94 -2.97 -11.75
CA ARG A 231 -17.21 -2.35 -12.16
C ARG A 231 -17.80 -1.37 -11.15
N LYS A 232 -17.00 -0.87 -10.22
CA LYS A 232 -17.42 0.14 -9.24
C LYS A 232 -16.66 1.44 -9.47
N THR A 233 -17.35 2.55 -9.41
CA THR A 233 -16.77 3.88 -9.46
C THR A 233 -17.44 4.78 -8.43
N ILE A 234 -16.85 5.95 -8.17
CA ILE A 234 -17.50 6.98 -7.34
C ILE A 234 -18.81 7.50 -7.95
N PHE A 235 -19.06 7.20 -9.22
CA PHE A 235 -20.28 7.59 -9.96
C PHE A 235 -21.31 6.45 -10.02
N GLY A 236 -21.09 5.35 -9.32
CA GLY A 236 -21.95 4.17 -9.29
C GLY A 236 -21.32 2.93 -9.95
N THR A 237 -22.15 1.91 -10.20
CA THR A 237 -21.73 0.68 -10.90
C THR A 237 -21.80 0.87 -12.41
N VAL A 238 -20.82 0.33 -13.11
CA VAL A 238 -20.73 0.30 -14.59
C VAL A 238 -21.18 -1.06 -15.10
#